data_3744fb5818a52f3871793594a04c967b
#
_entry.id   3744fb5818a52f3871793594a04c967b
#
_cell.length_a   1.000
_cell.length_b   1.000
_cell.length_c   1.000
_cell.angle_alpha   90.00
_cell.angle_beta   90.00
_cell.angle_gamma   90.00
#
_symmetry.space_group_name_H-M   'P 1'
#
loop_
_entity.id
_entity.type
_entity.pdbx_description
1 polymer ?
#
loop_
_entity_poly.entity_id
_entity_poly.type
_entity_poly.pdbx_seq_one_letter_code
_entity_poly.pdbx_strand_id
1 'polypeptide(L)'
;MRINIYQIDSDKDTNRVKFEGYEETLKYGGINPATYKCVFHGDVDGDLEAVYCLFNLPDHPGTFQGHSLSLSDIIEVVEPYKAPYGIVEYLSMDSDGNPYVDSRMFCDTKEEFDAEVGRCKESNEPISSAVLHGQDVEIGNYFVDHIGFKKLDEFDTTKCAEMNGLRMLMIQPHRTPIVTYVKDELDDLQRAVSDHCEEALIEYTYPFDDDCMVLGNEEAKLNGMEGNRRLGDSIYAGPIFITRDNGVGGLCSLNDKQVIKYSEMFAEPHDISQDEVEADSGFSFIPLW
;
A
#
# COMPACT_ATOMS: atom_id res chain seq x y z
N MET A 1 -3.30 -6.77 3.38
CA MET A 1 -2.24 -7.33 4.26
C MET A 1 -1.01 -6.46 4.24
N ARG A 2 -0.24 -6.48 5.32
CA ARG A 2 1.07 -5.81 5.40
C ARG A 2 2.16 -6.76 4.99
N ILE A 3 3.01 -6.33 4.06
CA ILE A 3 4.08 -7.17 3.50
C ILE A 3 5.41 -6.43 3.40
N ASN A 4 6.47 -7.24 3.34
CA ASN A 4 7.78 -6.83 2.86
C ASN A 4 8.17 -7.71 1.67
N ILE A 5 8.88 -7.14 0.68
CA ILE A 5 9.38 -7.90 -0.46
C ILE A 5 10.90 -7.88 -0.43
N TYR A 6 11.49 -9.06 -0.58
CA TYR A 6 12.94 -9.25 -0.63
C TYR A 6 13.35 -9.84 -1.97
N GLN A 7 14.36 -9.24 -2.59
CA GLN A 7 14.93 -9.69 -3.85
C GLN A 7 16.42 -9.97 -3.72
N ILE A 8 16.92 -10.92 -4.48
CA ILE A 8 18.34 -11.26 -4.46
C ILE A 8 19.16 -10.11 -5.04
N ASP A 9 20.10 -9.61 -4.25
CA ASP A 9 21.14 -8.67 -4.67
C ASP A 9 22.11 -9.37 -5.62
N SER A 10 22.14 -8.95 -6.87
CA SER A 10 22.95 -9.61 -7.91
C SER A 10 24.45 -9.64 -7.60
N ASP A 11 24.96 -8.65 -6.85
CA ASP A 11 26.37 -8.57 -6.46
C ASP A 11 26.73 -9.60 -5.37
N LYS A 12 25.71 -10.09 -4.65
CA LYS A 12 25.87 -11.09 -3.58
C LYS A 12 25.48 -12.50 -4.00
N ASP A 13 24.88 -12.67 -5.19
CA ASP A 13 24.42 -13.97 -5.71
C ASP A 13 25.57 -14.82 -6.26
N THR A 14 26.41 -15.31 -5.36
CA THR A 14 27.55 -16.18 -5.72
C THR A 14 27.10 -17.53 -6.27
N ASN A 15 25.94 -17.98 -5.91
CA ASN A 15 25.37 -19.27 -6.30
C ASN A 15 24.54 -19.21 -7.60
N ARG A 16 24.29 -18.00 -8.11
CA ARG A 16 23.49 -17.75 -9.32
C ARG A 16 22.10 -18.36 -9.25
N VAL A 17 21.42 -18.13 -8.12
CA VAL A 17 20.07 -18.64 -7.87
C VAL A 17 18.98 -17.57 -8.07
N LYS A 18 19.35 -16.36 -8.43
CA LYS A 18 18.40 -15.31 -8.82
C LYS A 18 17.64 -15.77 -10.07
N PHE A 19 16.31 -15.69 -9.98
CA PHE A 19 15.34 -16.15 -11.01
C PHE A 19 15.26 -17.68 -11.15
N GLU A 20 15.77 -18.45 -10.19
CA GLU A 20 15.61 -19.90 -10.15
C GLU A 20 14.41 -20.30 -9.28
N GLY A 21 13.79 -21.44 -9.56
CA GLY A 21 12.75 -22.03 -8.75
C GLY A 21 13.28 -22.59 -7.42
N TYR A 22 12.35 -22.99 -6.56
CA TYR A 22 12.68 -23.44 -5.20
C TYR A 22 13.64 -24.64 -5.18
N GLU A 23 13.37 -25.66 -5.98
CA GLU A 23 14.20 -26.89 -6.01
C GLU A 23 15.62 -26.62 -6.55
N GLU A 24 15.74 -25.79 -7.58
CA GLU A 24 17.03 -25.38 -8.14
C GLU A 24 17.81 -24.55 -7.13
N THR A 25 17.15 -23.62 -6.44
CA THR A 25 17.77 -22.80 -5.40
C THR A 25 18.31 -23.68 -4.28
N LEU A 26 17.57 -24.67 -3.80
CA LEU A 26 18.05 -25.62 -2.79
C LEU A 26 19.26 -26.42 -3.27
N LYS A 27 19.26 -26.85 -4.53
CA LYS A 27 20.35 -27.62 -5.14
C LYS A 27 21.67 -26.84 -5.24
N TYR A 28 21.59 -25.52 -5.48
CA TYR A 28 22.74 -24.65 -5.70
C TYR A 28 23.21 -23.87 -4.45
N GLY A 29 22.78 -24.28 -3.27
CA GLY A 29 23.30 -23.74 -2.02
C GLY A 29 22.24 -23.23 -1.04
N GLY A 30 20.97 -23.34 -1.41
CA GLY A 30 19.85 -22.98 -0.55
C GLY A 30 19.55 -21.49 -0.52
N ILE A 31 18.52 -21.13 0.22
CA ILE A 31 18.09 -19.74 0.39
C ILE A 31 18.92 -19.10 1.49
N ASN A 32 19.77 -18.14 1.13
CA ASN A 32 20.63 -17.43 2.07
C ASN A 32 20.11 -16.00 2.29
N PRO A 33 19.51 -15.67 3.45
CA PRO A 33 18.96 -14.34 3.70
C PRO A 33 19.96 -13.19 3.49
N ALA A 34 21.26 -13.40 3.73
CA ALA A 34 22.28 -12.37 3.55
C ALA A 34 22.50 -11.93 2.09
N THR A 35 22.00 -12.70 1.12
CA THR A 35 22.03 -12.34 -0.30
C THR A 35 20.82 -11.51 -0.72
N TYR A 36 19.81 -11.40 0.14
CA TYR A 36 18.57 -10.66 -0.14
C TYR A 36 18.64 -9.21 0.36
N LYS A 37 17.91 -8.37 -0.32
CA LYS A 37 17.67 -6.97 0.04
C LYS A 37 16.17 -6.71 0.06
N CYS A 38 15.70 -6.02 1.08
CA CYS A 38 14.36 -5.50 1.10
C CYS A 38 14.18 -4.43 0.02
N VAL A 39 13.09 -4.51 -0.74
CA VAL A 39 12.77 -3.59 -1.84
C VAL A 39 11.38 -2.96 -1.69
N PHE A 40 10.59 -3.40 -0.72
CA PHE A 40 9.28 -2.85 -0.42
C PHE A 40 8.86 -3.12 1.04
N HIS A 41 8.27 -2.11 1.67
CA HIS A 41 7.50 -2.19 2.90
C HIS A 41 6.17 -1.48 2.68
N GLY A 42 5.04 -2.17 2.83
CA GLY A 42 3.76 -1.55 2.63
C GLY A 42 2.56 -2.46 2.85
N ASP A 43 1.39 -1.85 2.76
CA ASP A 43 0.11 -2.54 2.76
C ASP A 43 -0.34 -2.81 1.31
N VAL A 44 -0.88 -4.00 1.07
CA VAL A 44 -1.42 -4.42 -0.22
C VAL A 44 -2.76 -5.11 0.00
N ASP A 45 -3.71 -4.85 -0.87
CA ASP A 45 -5.00 -5.53 -0.86
C ASP A 45 -4.95 -6.82 -1.67
N GLY A 46 -5.59 -7.85 -1.14
CA GLY A 46 -5.66 -9.16 -1.77
C GLY A 46 -4.70 -10.21 -1.19
N ASP A 47 -4.66 -11.36 -1.83
CA ASP A 47 -3.81 -12.50 -1.50
C ASP A 47 -2.44 -12.44 -2.22
N LEU A 48 -1.63 -13.49 -2.12
CA LEU A 48 -0.30 -13.53 -2.74
C LEU A 48 -0.34 -13.43 -4.28
N GLU A 49 -1.40 -13.93 -4.93
CA GLU A 49 -1.56 -13.78 -6.39
C GLU A 49 -1.85 -12.33 -6.75
N ALA A 50 -2.64 -11.62 -5.95
CA ALA A 50 -2.89 -10.18 -6.13
C ALA A 50 -1.58 -9.38 -5.96
N VAL A 51 -0.76 -9.71 -4.96
CA VAL A 51 0.58 -9.13 -4.78
C VAL A 51 1.44 -9.38 -6.02
N TYR A 52 1.50 -10.63 -6.49
CA TYR A 52 2.27 -10.97 -7.68
C TYR A 52 1.83 -10.16 -8.90
N CYS A 53 0.53 -10.05 -9.13
CA CYS A 53 -0.01 -9.25 -10.22
C CYS A 53 0.37 -7.77 -10.08
N LEU A 54 0.15 -7.16 -8.91
CA LEU A 54 0.42 -5.74 -8.67
C LEU A 54 1.87 -5.37 -8.95
N PHE A 55 2.84 -6.15 -8.43
CA PHE A 55 4.27 -5.86 -8.62
C PHE A 55 4.83 -6.27 -9.99
N ASN A 56 3.99 -6.80 -10.88
CA ASN A 56 4.29 -7.04 -12.29
C ASN A 56 3.58 -6.07 -13.26
N LEU A 57 2.77 -5.14 -12.72
CA LEU A 57 2.16 -4.07 -13.50
C LEU A 57 3.10 -2.85 -13.56
N PRO A 58 2.99 -2.01 -14.61
CA PRO A 58 3.70 -0.73 -14.65
C PRO A 58 3.32 0.20 -13.49
N ASP A 59 2.08 0.07 -13.01
CA ASP A 59 1.45 0.89 -11.97
C ASP A 59 1.54 0.22 -10.59
N HIS A 60 2.73 -0.18 -10.19
CA HIS A 60 3.01 -0.69 -8.84
C HIS A 60 3.21 0.46 -7.82
N PRO A 61 3.19 0.17 -6.49
CA PRO A 61 3.41 1.19 -5.47
C PRO A 61 4.69 2.00 -5.68
N GLY A 62 4.59 3.33 -5.58
CA GLY A 62 5.69 4.26 -5.86
C GLY A 62 6.91 4.13 -4.94
N THR A 63 6.75 3.48 -3.77
CA THR A 63 7.86 3.18 -2.84
C THR A 63 8.62 1.90 -3.18
N PHE A 64 8.17 1.13 -4.20
CA PHE A 64 8.83 -0.10 -4.62
C PHE A 64 10.18 0.18 -5.30
N GLN A 65 11.25 -0.44 -4.81
CA GLN A 65 12.62 -0.21 -5.29
C GLN A 65 13.22 -1.40 -6.04
N GLY A 66 12.39 -2.39 -6.36
CA GLY A 66 12.83 -3.64 -6.96
C GLY A 66 12.59 -3.73 -8.47
N HIS A 67 12.85 -4.91 -9.01
CA HIS A 67 12.35 -5.35 -10.32
C HIS A 67 11.00 -6.05 -10.16
N SER A 68 10.26 -6.24 -11.26
CA SER A 68 9.02 -7.04 -11.27
C SER A 68 9.17 -8.34 -10.47
N LEU A 69 8.15 -8.66 -9.67
CA LEU A 69 8.19 -9.82 -8.79
C LEU A 69 8.40 -11.11 -9.61
N SER A 70 9.41 -11.88 -9.26
CA SER A 70 9.94 -12.98 -10.07
C SER A 70 10.30 -14.19 -9.22
N LEU A 71 10.65 -15.30 -9.88
CA LEU A 71 11.18 -16.49 -9.20
C LEU A 71 12.34 -16.11 -8.27
N SER A 72 12.47 -16.80 -7.18
CA SER A 72 13.42 -16.60 -6.08
C SER A 72 13.16 -15.39 -5.20
N ASP A 73 12.24 -14.49 -5.54
CA ASP A 73 11.84 -13.40 -4.65
C ASP A 73 11.08 -13.94 -3.44
N ILE A 74 11.08 -13.19 -2.35
CA ILE A 74 10.39 -13.59 -1.12
C ILE A 74 9.44 -12.49 -0.71
N ILE A 75 8.19 -12.90 -0.41
CA ILE A 75 7.16 -12.06 0.20
C ILE A 75 7.07 -12.45 1.68
N GLU A 76 7.42 -11.55 2.58
CA GLU A 76 7.13 -11.68 4.00
C GLU A 76 5.75 -11.07 4.27
N VAL A 77 4.84 -11.87 4.80
CA VAL A 77 3.54 -11.42 5.30
C VAL A 77 3.68 -11.11 6.78
N VAL A 78 3.60 -9.84 7.12
CA VAL A 78 3.72 -9.31 8.50
C VAL A 78 2.36 -9.26 9.20
N GLU A 79 1.32 -8.86 8.46
CA GLU A 79 -0.06 -8.93 8.91
C GLU A 79 -0.87 -9.79 7.94
N PRO A 80 -1.68 -10.75 8.44
CA PRO A 80 -2.34 -11.74 7.60
C PRO A 80 -3.43 -11.10 6.73
N TYR A 81 -3.77 -11.78 5.65
CA TYR A 81 -4.92 -11.43 4.83
C TYR A 81 -6.04 -12.45 5.07
N LYS A 82 -7.22 -11.94 5.30
CA LYS A 82 -8.45 -12.68 5.30
C LYS A 82 -9.20 -12.38 4.01
N ALA A 83 -9.38 -13.41 3.19
CA ALA A 83 -10.14 -13.26 1.95
C ALA A 83 -11.63 -13.09 2.29
N PRO A 84 -12.28 -12.02 1.84
CA PRO A 84 -13.72 -11.91 2.03
C PRO A 84 -14.45 -12.99 1.22
N TYR A 85 -15.56 -13.47 1.76
CA TYR A 85 -16.40 -14.48 1.09
C TYR A 85 -17.05 -13.93 -0.17
N GLY A 86 -17.46 -12.67 -0.14
CA GLY A 86 -18.15 -12.06 -1.27
C GLY A 86 -18.15 -10.55 -1.25
N ILE A 87 -18.59 -9.97 -2.35
CA ILE A 87 -18.75 -8.52 -2.52
C ILE A 87 -20.18 -8.21 -2.96
N VAL A 88 -20.74 -7.16 -2.39
CA VAL A 88 -22.00 -6.55 -2.82
C VAL A 88 -21.69 -5.13 -3.26
N GLU A 89 -21.98 -4.82 -4.51
CA GLU A 89 -21.81 -3.49 -5.10
C GLU A 89 -23.17 -2.83 -5.21
N TYR A 90 -23.32 -1.66 -4.60
CA TYR A 90 -24.53 -0.85 -4.70
C TYR A 90 -24.46 -0.01 -5.97
N LEU A 91 -25.54 -0.02 -6.74
CA LEU A 91 -25.57 0.64 -8.05
C LEU A 91 -26.44 1.89 -7.99
N SER A 92 -25.91 2.98 -8.52
CA SER A 92 -26.64 4.22 -8.79
C SER A 92 -26.70 4.48 -10.29
N MET A 93 -27.51 5.46 -10.71
CA MET A 93 -27.62 5.88 -12.10
C MET A 93 -27.03 7.26 -12.27
N ASP A 94 -26.24 7.46 -13.30
CA ASP A 94 -25.76 8.78 -13.69
C ASP A 94 -26.88 9.64 -14.33
N SER A 95 -26.58 10.88 -14.69
CA SER A 95 -27.51 11.81 -15.33
C SER A 95 -28.04 11.31 -16.69
N ASP A 96 -27.32 10.40 -17.34
CA ASP A 96 -27.64 9.82 -18.64
C ASP A 96 -28.39 8.48 -18.50
N GLY A 97 -28.60 8.02 -17.25
CA GLY A 97 -29.28 6.77 -16.93
C GLY A 97 -28.42 5.52 -17.04
N ASN A 98 -27.08 5.66 -17.04
CA ASN A 98 -26.19 4.52 -17.01
C ASN A 98 -25.91 4.10 -15.55
N PRO A 99 -25.88 2.78 -15.25
CA PRO A 99 -25.54 2.32 -13.92
C PRO A 99 -24.04 2.48 -13.64
N TYR A 100 -23.70 2.92 -12.43
CA TYR A 100 -22.35 2.93 -11.91
C TYR A 100 -22.32 2.36 -10.48
N VAL A 101 -21.18 1.93 -10.02
CA VAL A 101 -20.98 1.45 -8.64
C VAL A 101 -20.79 2.67 -7.74
N ASP A 102 -21.76 2.87 -6.84
CA ASP A 102 -21.75 3.96 -5.87
C ASP A 102 -20.90 3.62 -4.65
N SER A 103 -21.09 2.38 -4.14
CA SER A 103 -20.31 1.89 -3.01
C SER A 103 -20.19 0.36 -3.04
N ARG A 104 -19.29 -0.17 -2.22
CA ARG A 104 -19.00 -1.60 -2.11
C ARG A 104 -19.01 -2.05 -0.67
N MET A 105 -19.56 -3.24 -0.43
CA MET A 105 -19.47 -3.95 0.85
C MET A 105 -18.81 -5.30 0.63
N PHE A 106 -17.70 -5.53 1.32
CA PHE A 106 -17.09 -6.85 1.41
C PHE A 106 -17.69 -7.60 2.59
N CYS A 107 -18.08 -8.84 2.35
CA CYS A 107 -18.66 -9.71 3.36
C CYS A 107 -17.66 -10.82 3.69
N ASP A 108 -17.29 -10.93 4.95
CA ASP A 108 -16.28 -11.90 5.40
C ASP A 108 -16.85 -13.32 5.47
N THR A 109 -18.14 -13.45 5.62
CA THR A 109 -18.83 -14.74 5.74
C THR A 109 -19.96 -14.90 4.73
N LYS A 110 -20.30 -16.17 4.47
CA LYS A 110 -21.46 -16.50 3.62
C LYS A 110 -22.76 -15.97 4.21
N GLU A 111 -22.90 -16.04 5.54
CA GLU A 111 -24.09 -15.59 6.27
C GLU A 111 -24.30 -14.08 6.11
N GLU A 112 -23.23 -13.28 6.22
CA GLU A 112 -23.27 -11.83 5.98
C GLU A 112 -23.64 -11.51 4.53
N PHE A 113 -23.01 -12.20 3.58
CA PHE A 113 -23.28 -12.02 2.16
C PHE A 113 -24.75 -12.34 1.81
N ASP A 114 -25.25 -13.49 2.26
CA ASP A 114 -26.63 -13.91 2.00
C ASP A 114 -27.64 -12.96 2.67
N ALA A 115 -27.33 -12.46 3.88
CA ALA A 115 -28.18 -11.51 4.60
C ALA A 115 -28.26 -10.17 3.85
N GLU A 116 -27.13 -9.65 3.39
CA GLU A 116 -27.07 -8.36 2.71
C GLU A 116 -27.75 -8.42 1.33
N VAL A 117 -27.46 -9.46 0.54
CA VAL A 117 -28.16 -9.69 -0.74
C VAL A 117 -29.67 -9.86 -0.54
N GLY A 118 -30.08 -10.51 0.56
CA GLY A 118 -31.49 -10.65 0.93
C GLY A 118 -32.14 -9.30 1.26
N ARG A 119 -31.48 -8.49 2.09
CA ARG A 119 -31.92 -7.15 2.46
C ARG A 119 -32.14 -6.27 1.23
N CYS A 120 -31.14 -6.21 0.33
CA CYS A 120 -31.21 -5.40 -0.89
C CYS A 120 -32.35 -5.86 -1.82
N LYS A 121 -32.61 -7.16 -1.93
CA LYS A 121 -33.75 -7.69 -2.71
C LYS A 121 -35.09 -7.29 -2.13
N GLU A 122 -35.24 -7.32 -0.80
CA GLU A 122 -36.48 -6.90 -0.12
C GLU A 122 -36.76 -5.41 -0.26
N SER A 123 -35.70 -4.58 -0.23
CA SER A 123 -35.81 -3.12 -0.43
C SER A 123 -35.84 -2.67 -1.89
N ASN A 124 -35.72 -3.60 -2.86
CA ASN A 124 -35.54 -3.32 -4.30
C ASN A 124 -34.34 -2.39 -4.59
N GLU A 125 -33.31 -2.48 -3.80
CA GLU A 125 -32.07 -1.73 -3.99
C GLU A 125 -31.26 -2.33 -5.15
N PRO A 126 -30.84 -1.54 -6.15
CA PRO A 126 -30.09 -2.08 -7.27
C PRO A 126 -28.67 -2.46 -6.84
N ILE A 127 -28.33 -3.72 -6.97
CA ILE A 127 -27.01 -4.25 -6.61
C ILE A 127 -26.44 -5.17 -7.69
N SER A 128 -25.11 -5.29 -7.72
CA SER A 128 -24.36 -6.42 -8.25
C SER A 128 -23.75 -7.19 -7.09
N SER A 129 -23.60 -8.49 -7.20
CA SER A 129 -22.98 -9.29 -6.15
C SER A 129 -22.22 -10.48 -6.71
N ALA A 130 -21.08 -10.80 -6.11
CA ALA A 130 -20.24 -11.93 -6.51
C ALA A 130 -19.62 -12.62 -5.29
N VAL A 131 -19.54 -13.97 -5.35
CA VAL A 131 -18.70 -14.73 -4.42
C VAL A 131 -17.25 -14.62 -4.88
N LEU A 132 -16.37 -14.27 -3.97
CA LEU A 132 -14.95 -14.14 -4.24
C LEU A 132 -14.23 -15.47 -3.96
N HIS A 133 -13.12 -15.70 -4.63
CA HIS A 133 -12.34 -16.93 -4.51
C HIS A 133 -10.89 -16.65 -4.04
N GLY A 134 -10.70 -15.55 -3.29
CA GLY A 134 -9.42 -15.26 -2.66
C GLY A 134 -9.04 -16.32 -1.62
N GLN A 135 -7.76 -16.42 -1.32
CA GLN A 135 -7.23 -17.32 -0.31
C GLN A 135 -6.76 -16.53 0.92
N ASP A 136 -7.06 -17.05 2.11
CA ASP A 136 -6.44 -16.55 3.34
C ASP A 136 -4.94 -16.71 3.26
N VAL A 137 -4.21 -15.67 3.68
CA VAL A 137 -2.75 -15.70 3.75
C VAL A 137 -2.31 -15.50 5.19
N GLU A 138 -1.59 -16.48 5.72
CA GLU A 138 -1.03 -16.43 7.07
C GLU A 138 0.28 -15.64 7.13
N ILE A 139 0.64 -15.18 8.32
CA ILE A 139 1.97 -14.63 8.61
C ILE A 139 3.04 -15.64 8.22
N GLY A 140 4.12 -15.17 7.58
CA GLY A 140 5.25 -16.00 7.17
C GLY A 140 5.96 -15.49 5.94
N ASN A 141 6.97 -16.23 5.52
CA ASN A 141 7.78 -15.94 4.34
C ASN A 141 7.39 -16.87 3.21
N TYR A 142 7.17 -16.32 2.03
CA TYR A 142 6.69 -17.04 0.86
C TYR A 142 7.63 -16.82 -0.32
N PHE A 143 8.29 -17.89 -0.75
CA PHE A 143 9.16 -17.90 -1.91
C PHE A 143 8.32 -17.97 -3.18
N VAL A 144 8.58 -17.09 -4.15
CA VAL A 144 7.93 -17.09 -5.46
C VAL A 144 8.52 -18.22 -6.30
N ASP A 145 7.69 -19.21 -6.64
CA ASP A 145 8.10 -20.42 -7.36
C ASP A 145 7.43 -20.50 -8.74
N HIS A 146 7.78 -21.46 -9.57
CA HIS A 146 7.21 -21.68 -10.90
C HIS A 146 5.69 -21.84 -10.89
N ILE A 147 5.13 -22.39 -9.84
CA ILE A 147 3.70 -22.54 -9.64
C ILE A 147 3.36 -22.03 -8.23
N GLY A 148 2.86 -20.80 -8.17
CA GLY A 148 2.43 -20.18 -6.91
C GLY A 148 3.58 -19.88 -5.94
N PHE A 149 3.33 -20.12 -4.65
CA PHE A 149 4.22 -19.69 -3.58
C PHE A 149 4.56 -20.84 -2.65
N LYS A 150 5.82 -20.91 -2.23
CA LYS A 150 6.30 -21.90 -1.28
C LYS A 150 6.53 -21.25 0.07
N LYS A 151 5.71 -21.58 1.08
CA LYS A 151 5.93 -21.12 2.46
C LYS A 151 7.26 -21.67 2.98
N LEU A 152 8.10 -20.79 3.50
CA LEU A 152 9.40 -21.12 4.09
C LEU A 152 9.25 -21.31 5.59
N ASP A 153 9.79 -22.40 6.13
CA ASP A 153 9.81 -22.65 7.57
C ASP A 153 10.83 -21.75 8.28
N GLU A 154 11.96 -21.46 7.60
CA GLU A 154 13.08 -20.68 8.14
C GLU A 154 13.57 -19.67 7.10
N PHE A 155 13.35 -18.39 7.35
CA PHE A 155 13.97 -17.30 6.62
C PHE A 155 14.12 -16.11 7.56
N ASP A 156 15.36 -15.79 7.92
CA ASP A 156 15.69 -14.75 8.90
C ASP A 156 15.84 -13.39 8.19
N THR A 157 14.76 -12.63 8.14
CA THR A 157 14.70 -11.30 7.47
C THR A 157 15.66 -10.29 8.09
N THR A 158 16.08 -10.47 9.36
CA THR A 158 17.04 -9.56 10.02
C THR A 158 18.45 -9.61 9.42
N LYS A 159 18.74 -10.63 8.62
CA LYS A 159 20.01 -10.78 7.87
C LYS A 159 19.96 -10.17 6.48
N CYS A 160 18.80 -9.79 6.01
CA CYS A 160 18.64 -9.13 4.71
C CYS A 160 19.16 -7.69 4.79
N ALA A 161 19.58 -7.16 3.64
CA ALA A 161 19.91 -5.74 3.57
C ALA A 161 18.62 -4.91 3.58
N GLU A 162 18.65 -3.77 4.24
CA GLU A 162 17.57 -2.78 4.27
C GLU A 162 17.36 -2.11 2.90
N MET A 163 16.21 -1.48 2.72
CA MET A 163 15.93 -0.60 1.59
C MET A 163 16.89 0.60 1.57
N ASN A 164 17.12 1.16 0.39
CA ASN A 164 17.87 2.40 0.27
C ASN A 164 16.97 3.62 0.50
N GLY A 165 17.56 4.71 1.02
CA GLY A 165 16.92 6.00 1.10
C GLY A 165 16.69 6.52 2.51
N LEU A 166 15.84 7.52 2.61
CA LEU A 166 15.45 8.15 3.86
C LEU A 166 14.38 7.30 4.54
N ARG A 167 14.60 7.00 5.80
CA ARG A 167 13.61 6.34 6.66
C ARG A 167 12.50 7.32 6.97
N MET A 168 11.31 7.04 6.47
CA MET A 168 10.10 7.84 6.63
C MET A 168 8.99 7.03 7.27
N LEU A 169 7.96 7.71 7.76
CA LEU A 169 6.72 7.06 8.19
C LEU A 169 5.66 7.33 7.14
N MET A 170 5.25 6.30 6.42
CA MET A 170 4.17 6.35 5.44
C MET A 170 2.83 6.17 6.14
N ILE A 171 1.86 7.00 5.78
CA ILE A 171 0.50 6.97 6.27
C ILE A 171 -0.41 6.97 5.05
N GLN A 172 -1.15 5.88 4.88
CA GLN A 172 -2.13 5.72 3.80
C GLN A 172 -3.55 5.93 4.32
N PRO A 173 -4.52 6.29 3.46
CA PRO A 173 -5.93 6.31 3.82
C PRO A 173 -6.35 4.98 4.47
N HIS A 174 -7.16 5.03 5.53
CA HIS A 174 -7.73 3.88 6.25
C HIS A 174 -6.71 2.87 6.84
N ARG A 175 -5.39 3.18 6.83
CA ARG A 175 -4.32 2.29 7.31
C ARG A 175 -3.59 2.88 8.51
N THR A 176 -3.00 2.00 9.31
CA THR A 176 -2.05 2.40 10.36
C THR A 176 -0.70 2.75 9.74
N PRO A 177 0.09 3.65 10.38
CA PRO A 177 1.39 4.04 9.86
C PRO A 177 2.38 2.90 9.67
N ILE A 178 3.22 3.02 8.66
CA ILE A 178 4.28 2.05 8.31
C ILE A 178 5.62 2.77 8.15
N VAL A 179 6.69 2.22 8.72
CA VAL A 179 8.06 2.66 8.39
C VAL A 179 8.41 2.17 6.99
N THR A 180 8.81 3.09 6.12
CA THR A 180 9.30 2.78 4.78
C THR A 180 10.55 3.60 4.47
N TYR A 181 11.15 3.34 3.30
CA TYR A 181 12.34 4.05 2.85
C TYR A 181 12.12 4.58 1.44
N VAL A 182 12.34 5.88 1.25
CA VAL A 182 12.21 6.56 -0.05
C VAL A 182 13.56 7.19 -0.38
N LYS A 183 14.03 7.03 -1.62
CA LYS A 183 15.28 7.70 -2.03
C LYS A 183 15.09 9.21 -2.05
N ASP A 184 16.14 9.94 -1.66
CA ASP A 184 16.14 11.42 -1.64
C ASP A 184 16.40 11.96 -3.06
N GLU A 185 15.58 11.54 -4.00
CA GLU A 185 15.57 11.99 -5.39
C GLU A 185 14.14 12.44 -5.75
N LEU A 186 14.03 13.51 -6.53
CA LEU A 186 12.73 14.11 -6.84
C LEU A 186 11.73 13.10 -7.42
N ASP A 187 12.16 12.32 -8.40
CA ASP A 187 11.30 11.33 -9.06
C ASP A 187 10.82 10.22 -8.09
N ASP A 188 11.68 9.80 -7.15
CA ASP A 188 11.30 8.78 -6.16
C ASP A 188 10.30 9.35 -5.13
N LEU A 189 10.48 10.60 -4.71
CA LEU A 189 9.54 11.30 -3.82
C LEU A 189 8.19 11.56 -4.50
N GLN A 190 8.20 11.97 -5.77
CA GLN A 190 6.99 12.19 -6.58
C GLN A 190 6.19 10.89 -6.74
N ARG A 191 6.87 9.78 -7.06
CA ARG A 191 6.22 8.45 -7.12
C ARG A 191 5.66 8.01 -5.78
N ALA A 192 6.37 8.26 -4.69
CA ALA A 192 5.91 7.87 -3.35
C ALA A 192 4.57 8.52 -2.98
N VAL A 193 4.33 9.78 -3.36
CA VAL A 193 3.10 10.53 -3.03
C VAL A 193 2.02 10.46 -4.12
N SER A 194 2.27 9.73 -5.23
CA SER A 194 1.40 9.77 -6.41
C SER A 194 0.16 8.88 -6.31
N ASP A 195 0.13 7.89 -5.43
CA ASP A 195 -0.94 6.89 -5.40
C ASP A 195 -1.27 6.35 -6.82
N HIS A 196 -0.26 5.85 -7.52
CA HIS A 196 -0.29 5.35 -8.90
C HIS A 196 -0.30 6.40 -10.03
N CYS A 197 -0.08 7.68 -9.76
CA CYS A 197 0.12 8.68 -10.80
C CYS A 197 1.61 8.83 -11.15
N GLU A 198 1.94 9.01 -12.44
CA GLU A 198 3.34 9.06 -12.90
C GLU A 198 4.08 10.34 -12.47
N GLU A 199 3.37 11.47 -12.35
CA GLU A 199 3.95 12.78 -12.05
C GLU A 199 3.13 13.53 -11.00
N ALA A 200 3.44 13.32 -9.72
CA ALA A 200 2.83 14.08 -8.64
C ALA A 200 3.63 15.37 -8.33
N LEU A 201 2.94 16.46 -8.04
CA LEU A 201 3.56 17.62 -7.43
C LEU A 201 3.71 17.40 -5.93
N ILE A 202 4.88 17.75 -5.39
CA ILE A 202 5.20 17.52 -3.99
C ILE A 202 4.87 18.78 -3.19
N GLU A 203 4.16 18.61 -2.07
CA GLU A 203 3.96 19.61 -1.06
C GLU A 203 4.68 19.23 0.23
N TYR A 204 5.32 20.23 0.87
CA TYR A 204 5.87 20.13 2.22
C TYR A 204 5.11 21.04 3.16
N THR A 205 4.54 20.46 4.21
CA THR A 205 3.85 21.21 5.26
C THR A 205 4.49 20.96 6.62
N TYR A 206 4.44 21.98 7.50
CA TYR A 206 5.09 21.98 8.82
C TYR A 206 4.04 22.09 9.94
N PRO A 207 3.21 21.08 10.15
CA PRO A 207 2.14 21.14 11.16
C PRO A 207 2.64 20.84 12.58
N PHE A 208 3.92 20.54 12.76
CA PHE A 208 4.51 20.10 14.02
C PHE A 208 5.41 21.17 14.65
N ASP A 209 5.61 21.08 15.98
CA ASP A 209 6.49 22.00 16.75
C ASP A 209 7.97 21.56 16.73
N ASP A 210 8.31 20.52 15.99
CA ASP A 210 9.69 20.02 15.84
C ASP A 210 10.17 20.13 14.38
N ASP A 211 11.33 19.52 14.09
CA ASP A 211 11.95 19.52 12.75
C ASP A 211 11.29 18.52 11.77
N CYS A 212 10.18 17.91 12.14
CA CYS A 212 9.42 17.00 11.27
C CYS A 212 8.41 17.76 10.41
N MET A 213 8.15 17.19 9.25
CA MET A 213 7.21 17.73 8.27
C MET A 213 6.39 16.61 7.63
N VAL A 214 5.30 17.01 7.01
CA VAL A 214 4.50 16.16 6.14
C VAL A 214 4.90 16.42 4.69
N LEU A 215 5.20 15.35 3.97
CA LEU A 215 5.36 15.30 2.53
C LEU A 215 4.11 14.66 1.94
N GLY A 216 3.48 15.30 0.97
CA GLY A 216 2.27 14.83 0.31
C GLY A 216 2.19 15.29 -1.15
N ASN A 217 1.12 14.90 -1.82
CA ASN A 217 0.80 15.37 -3.16
C ASN A 217 0.01 16.69 -3.07
N GLU A 218 0.54 17.77 -3.66
CA GLU A 218 -0.09 19.10 -3.68
C GLU A 218 -1.50 19.08 -4.32
N GLU A 219 -1.70 18.22 -5.30
CA GLU A 219 -2.93 18.10 -6.05
C GLU A 219 -3.83 16.94 -5.59
N ALA A 220 -3.52 16.29 -4.46
CA ALA A 220 -4.24 15.09 -4.00
C ALA A 220 -5.76 15.29 -3.96
N LYS A 221 -6.24 16.41 -3.40
CA LYS A 221 -7.67 16.73 -3.31
C LYS A 221 -8.30 17.01 -4.68
N LEU A 222 -7.56 17.67 -5.58
CA LEU A 222 -8.02 17.96 -6.94
C LEU A 222 -8.11 16.72 -7.81
N ASN A 223 -7.23 15.76 -7.57
CA ASN A 223 -7.17 14.47 -8.26
C ASN A 223 -8.17 13.45 -7.68
N GLY A 224 -8.96 13.85 -6.66
CA GLY A 224 -9.97 12.98 -6.06
C GLY A 224 -9.39 11.84 -5.21
N MET A 225 -8.17 11.99 -4.70
CA MET A 225 -7.58 11.00 -3.78
C MET A 225 -8.39 10.91 -2.49
N GLU A 226 -8.43 9.72 -1.90
CA GLU A 226 -9.14 9.46 -0.65
C GLU A 226 -8.60 10.29 0.52
N GLY A 227 -9.51 10.73 1.40
CA GLY A 227 -9.14 11.43 2.63
C GLY A 227 -8.33 10.54 3.56
N ASN A 228 -7.22 11.07 4.09
CA ASN A 228 -6.27 10.31 4.90
C ASN A 228 -6.33 10.71 6.38
N ARG A 229 -5.91 11.93 6.71
CA ARG A 229 -5.83 12.43 8.09
C ARG A 229 -6.24 13.89 8.17
N ARG A 230 -6.77 14.28 9.35
CA ARG A 230 -6.97 15.70 9.71
C ARG A 230 -5.81 16.14 10.59
N LEU A 231 -5.18 17.25 10.23
CA LEU A 231 -4.17 17.92 11.02
C LEU A 231 -4.58 19.39 11.18
N GLY A 232 -4.98 19.77 12.39
CA GLY A 232 -5.61 21.06 12.63
C GLY A 232 -6.92 21.19 11.84
N ASP A 233 -7.04 22.26 11.05
CA ASP A 233 -8.22 22.54 10.21
C ASP A 233 -8.09 21.97 8.79
N SER A 234 -6.99 21.31 8.45
CA SER A 234 -6.72 20.81 7.09
C SER A 234 -6.93 19.30 7.00
N ILE A 235 -7.49 18.84 5.88
CA ILE A 235 -7.54 17.43 5.48
C ILE A 235 -6.34 17.15 4.56
N TYR A 236 -5.64 16.05 4.82
CA TYR A 236 -4.67 15.47 3.91
C TYR A 236 -5.34 14.32 3.15
N ALA A 237 -5.12 14.26 1.84
CA ALA A 237 -5.64 13.21 0.96
C ALA A 237 -4.47 12.43 0.32
N GLY A 238 -4.74 11.19 -0.10
CA GLY A 238 -3.72 10.28 -0.64
C GLY A 238 -2.67 9.86 0.39
N PRO A 239 -1.61 9.15 -0.02
CA PRO A 239 -0.51 8.79 0.86
C PRO A 239 0.28 10.03 1.30
N ILE A 240 0.59 10.10 2.59
CA ILE A 240 1.46 11.13 3.16
C ILE A 240 2.63 10.49 3.90
N PHE A 241 3.76 11.22 3.95
CA PHE A 241 4.97 10.74 4.59
C PHE A 241 5.43 11.73 5.64
N ILE A 242 5.73 11.24 6.83
CA ILE A 242 6.42 12.05 7.82
C ILE A 242 7.92 11.87 7.60
N THR A 243 8.61 12.97 7.43
CA THR A 243 10.06 13.06 7.28
C THR A 243 10.59 14.22 8.11
N ARG A 244 11.87 14.51 8.02
CA ARG A 244 12.53 15.56 8.81
C ARG A 244 13.30 16.53 7.92
N ASP A 245 13.22 17.81 8.26
CA ASP A 245 14.06 18.85 7.67
C ASP A 245 15.46 18.84 8.31
N ASN A 246 16.51 18.96 7.50
CA ASN A 246 17.88 19.08 7.98
C ASN A 246 18.28 20.52 8.34
N GLY A 247 17.36 21.48 8.22
CA GLY A 247 17.58 22.92 8.50
C GLY A 247 18.35 23.69 7.43
N VAL A 248 18.71 23.04 6.32
CA VAL A 248 19.45 23.65 5.20
C VAL A 248 18.78 23.36 3.84
N GLY A 249 17.50 22.98 3.87
CA GLY A 249 16.69 22.75 2.67
C GLY A 249 16.75 21.33 2.09
N GLY A 250 17.16 20.35 2.88
CA GLY A 250 17.16 18.92 2.49
C GLY A 250 16.39 18.06 3.49
N LEU A 251 16.14 16.83 3.11
CA LEU A 251 15.43 15.85 3.93
C LEU A 251 16.39 15.01 4.79
N CYS A 252 15.88 14.46 5.88
CA CYS A 252 16.58 13.54 6.77
C CYS A 252 15.70 12.38 7.20
N SER A 253 16.32 11.24 7.49
CA SER A 253 15.67 10.10 8.10
C SER A 253 15.09 10.41 9.48
N LEU A 254 13.93 9.86 9.79
CA LEU A 254 13.38 9.84 11.15
C LEU A 254 14.23 8.97 12.07
N ASN A 255 14.42 9.40 13.30
CA ASN A 255 14.96 8.56 14.36
C ASN A 255 13.86 7.76 15.06
N ASP A 256 14.25 6.79 15.91
CA ASP A 256 13.28 5.88 16.56
C ASP A 256 12.25 6.61 17.44
N LYS A 257 12.65 7.70 18.11
CA LYS A 257 11.71 8.47 18.93
C LYS A 257 10.66 9.19 18.09
N GLN A 258 11.05 9.71 16.94
CA GLN A 258 10.13 10.36 16.00
C GLN A 258 9.20 9.32 15.35
N VAL A 259 9.73 8.17 14.95
CA VAL A 259 8.91 7.06 14.44
C VAL A 259 7.85 6.66 15.49
N ILE A 260 8.23 6.42 16.75
CA ILE A 260 7.28 6.05 17.80
C ILE A 260 6.24 7.17 18.00
N LYS A 261 6.69 8.43 18.17
CA LYS A 261 5.81 9.60 18.38
C LYS A 261 4.73 9.70 17.31
N TYR A 262 5.14 9.64 16.05
CA TYR A 262 4.21 9.84 14.93
C TYR A 262 3.42 8.57 14.59
N SER A 263 3.95 7.38 14.85
CA SER A 263 3.15 6.15 14.76
C SER A 263 2.00 6.14 15.76
N GLU A 264 2.24 6.59 16.99
CA GLU A 264 1.20 6.73 18.01
C GLU A 264 0.20 7.84 17.65
N MET A 265 0.68 8.99 17.15
CA MET A 265 -0.16 10.13 16.77
C MET A 265 -1.15 9.78 15.65
N PHE A 266 -0.73 8.97 14.69
CA PHE A 266 -1.50 8.59 13.50
C PHE A 266 -2.04 7.17 13.54
N ALA A 267 -1.98 6.50 14.71
CA ALA A 267 -2.38 5.10 14.87
C ALA A 267 -3.83 4.83 14.42
N GLU A 268 -4.72 5.78 14.73
CA GLU A 268 -6.14 5.66 14.36
C GLU A 268 -6.39 6.30 12.99
N PRO A 269 -6.84 5.53 12.00
CA PRO A 269 -7.30 6.08 10.73
C PRO A 269 -8.51 7.00 10.94
N HIS A 270 -8.58 8.07 10.16
CA HIS A 270 -9.76 8.94 10.16
C HIS A 270 -10.72 8.48 9.07
N ASP A 271 -12.01 8.47 9.40
CA ASP A 271 -13.07 8.31 8.41
C ASP A 271 -13.40 9.70 7.83
N ILE A 272 -13.01 9.92 6.58
CA ILE A 272 -13.15 11.20 5.88
C ILE A 272 -13.82 10.91 4.54
N SER A 273 -15.03 11.43 4.39
CA SER A 273 -15.80 11.29 3.15
C SER A 273 -15.20 12.11 2.00
N GLN A 274 -15.47 11.71 0.77
CA GLN A 274 -15.03 12.46 -0.41
C GLN A 274 -15.62 13.88 -0.45
N ASP A 275 -16.86 14.07 -0.01
CA ASP A 275 -17.50 15.40 0.10
C ASP A 275 -16.71 16.33 1.03
N GLU A 276 -16.14 15.81 2.12
CA GLU A 276 -15.30 16.59 3.04
C GLU A 276 -13.96 16.95 2.43
N VAL A 277 -13.35 16.05 1.66
CA VAL A 277 -12.11 16.30 0.89
C VAL A 277 -12.34 17.41 -0.13
N GLU A 278 -13.43 17.33 -0.90
CA GLU A 278 -13.81 18.33 -1.89
C GLU A 278 -14.10 19.70 -1.24
N ALA A 279 -14.81 19.72 -0.12
CA ALA A 279 -15.09 20.96 0.61
C ALA A 279 -13.80 21.63 1.13
N ASP A 280 -12.83 20.83 1.58
CA ASP A 280 -11.55 21.32 2.09
C ASP A 280 -10.58 21.76 0.97
N SER A 281 -10.83 21.36 -0.28
CA SER A 281 -10.04 21.81 -1.44
C SER A 281 -10.23 23.29 -1.77
N GLY A 282 -11.30 23.92 -1.27
CA GLY A 282 -11.66 25.30 -1.55
C GLY A 282 -12.23 25.52 -2.96
N PHE A 283 -12.40 24.45 -3.76
CA PHE A 283 -13.04 24.50 -5.08
C PHE A 283 -14.42 23.86 -5.00
N SER A 284 -15.45 24.62 -5.37
CA SER A 284 -16.78 24.07 -5.64
C SER A 284 -16.95 23.94 -7.16
N PHE A 285 -17.14 22.74 -7.67
CA PHE A 285 -17.60 22.55 -9.04
C PHE A 285 -19.03 23.06 -9.15
N ILE A 286 -19.23 24.21 -9.79
CA ILE A 286 -20.57 24.66 -10.19
C ILE A 286 -20.84 23.96 -11.53
N PRO A 287 -21.79 23.01 -11.60
CA PRO A 287 -22.15 22.42 -12.89
C PRO A 287 -22.69 23.53 -13.79
N LEU A 288 -22.03 23.76 -14.90
CA LEU A 288 -22.55 24.64 -15.95
C LEU A 288 -23.66 23.87 -16.67
N TRP A 289 -24.88 24.31 -16.45
CA TRP A 289 -26.10 23.85 -17.13
C TRP A 289 -26.08 24.22 -18.62
#